data_05fe3600c112d113fc62a674e688c205
#
_entry.id   05fe3600c112d113fc62a674e688c205
#
_cell.length_a   1.000
_cell.length_b   1.000
_cell.length_c   1.000
_cell.angle_alpha   90.00
_cell.angle_beta   90.00
_cell.angle_gamma   90.00
#
_symmetry.space_group_name_H-M   'P 1'
#
loop_
_entity.id
_entity.type
_entity.pdbx_description
1 polymer ?
#
loop_
_entity_poly.entity_id
_entity_poly.type
_entity_poly.pdbx_seq_one_letter_code
_entity_poly.pdbx_strand_id
1 'polypeptide(L)'
;LSSNIPYVEISIDEAVDKIGTGKFQHFLLFAAGTCFMADSMEIMLLSFLTLVLKRDWEWENEDTANTQLASIVAVMFIGALIGTSILGPFGDRKGRKPVLLLASFIISFFGVMTAFCDSVSSLLLVRFAVGFGIGGLTVPFDILAEFLPNESRGRYLLLIEYYWTAGSMLVPLVAYWTLETYNSWKIFVTVCAIPCFISFFAGMFFVPESPRWLVKQGRYDEALDILRKAADMNGKDPNVIFPQNTRLEKEEEFDSSIK
;
A
#
# COMPACT_ATOMS: atom_id res chain seq x y z
N LEU A 1 26.22 -7.19 41.57
CA LEU A 1 24.82 -7.25 42.03
C LEU A 1 23.94 -7.00 40.83
N SER A 2 23.64 -8.06 40.08
CA SER A 2 22.60 -8.01 39.01
C SER A 2 21.26 -7.91 39.76
N SER A 3 20.66 -6.71 39.75
CA SER A 3 19.31 -6.53 40.25
C SER A 3 18.37 -7.35 39.37
N ASN A 4 17.80 -8.42 39.93
CA ASN A 4 16.67 -9.16 39.34
C ASN A 4 15.43 -8.24 39.39
N ILE A 5 15.39 -7.22 38.50
CA ILE A 5 14.16 -6.48 38.26
C ILE A 5 13.31 -7.42 37.42
N PRO A 6 12.12 -7.84 37.88
CA PRO A 6 11.27 -8.73 37.06
C PRO A 6 10.93 -8.02 35.72
N TYR A 7 11.02 -8.75 34.63
CA TYR A 7 10.57 -8.24 33.34
C TYR A 7 9.07 -8.03 33.35
N VAL A 8 8.64 -6.93 32.75
CA VAL A 8 7.21 -6.67 32.48
C VAL A 8 6.95 -7.17 31.05
N GLU A 9 6.27 -8.29 30.95
CA GLU A 9 5.82 -8.82 29.66
C GLU A 9 4.55 -8.09 29.23
N ILE A 10 4.49 -7.72 27.94
CA ILE A 10 3.39 -6.97 27.35
C ILE A 10 3.11 -7.51 25.95
N SER A 11 1.84 -7.71 25.61
CA SER A 11 1.45 -8.07 24.26
C SER A 11 1.55 -6.86 23.30
N ILE A 12 1.61 -7.11 21.99
CA ILE A 12 1.65 -6.03 20.98
C ILE A 12 0.37 -5.22 21.03
N ASP A 13 -0.80 -5.85 21.19
CA ASP A 13 -2.07 -5.13 21.26
C ASP A 13 -2.14 -4.20 22.48
N GLU A 14 -1.70 -4.68 23.65
CA GLU A 14 -1.61 -3.86 24.84
C GLU A 14 -0.61 -2.70 24.68
N ALA A 15 0.53 -2.96 24.02
CA ALA A 15 1.52 -1.93 23.73
C ALA A 15 0.95 -0.84 22.82
N VAL A 16 0.21 -1.22 21.77
CA VAL A 16 -0.44 -0.29 20.84
C VAL A 16 -1.57 0.48 21.54
N ASP A 17 -2.36 -0.18 22.40
CA ASP A 17 -3.41 0.48 23.17
C ASP A 17 -2.82 1.53 24.15
N LYS A 18 -1.68 1.24 24.78
CA LYS A 18 -0.95 2.22 25.62
C LYS A 18 -0.39 3.41 24.82
N ILE A 19 0.10 3.18 23.59
CA ILE A 19 0.56 4.25 22.69
C ILE A 19 -0.63 5.14 22.30
N GLY A 20 -1.80 4.54 22.07
CA GLY A 20 -3.00 5.24 21.64
C GLY A 20 -2.89 5.83 20.25
N THR A 21 -3.83 6.71 19.90
CA THR A 21 -3.86 7.41 18.61
C THR A 21 -3.22 8.79 18.73
N GLY A 22 -2.43 9.18 17.71
CA GLY A 22 -1.76 10.48 17.67
C GLY A 22 -1.13 10.78 16.31
N LYS A 23 -0.12 11.63 16.31
CA LYS A 23 0.56 12.06 15.07
C LYS A 23 1.11 10.89 14.26
N PHE A 24 1.65 9.87 14.93
CA PHE A 24 2.19 8.69 14.26
C PHE A 24 1.13 8.00 13.41
N GLN A 25 -0.05 7.72 13.98
CA GLN A 25 -1.15 7.06 13.25
C GLN A 25 -1.70 7.92 12.11
N HIS A 26 -1.67 9.27 12.23
CA HIS A 26 -2.06 10.15 11.14
C HIS A 26 -1.06 10.12 9.97
N PHE A 27 0.26 10.11 10.25
CA PHE A 27 1.27 9.95 9.20
C PHE A 27 1.18 8.58 8.53
N LEU A 28 0.94 7.53 9.33
CA LEU A 28 0.77 6.19 8.80
C LEU A 28 -0.50 6.07 7.93
N LEU A 29 -1.61 6.67 8.38
CA LEU A 29 -2.85 6.76 7.60
C LEU A 29 -2.64 7.54 6.30
N PHE A 30 -1.89 8.64 6.32
CA PHE A 30 -1.55 9.38 5.09
C PHE A 30 -0.76 8.52 4.12
N ALA A 31 0.29 7.84 4.59
CA ALA A 31 1.13 6.99 3.74
C ALA A 31 0.34 5.79 3.17
N ALA A 32 -0.41 5.07 4.00
CA ALA A 32 -1.25 3.97 3.58
C ALA A 32 -2.41 4.45 2.68
N GLY A 33 -3.04 5.57 3.03
CA GLY A 33 -4.14 6.16 2.27
C GLY A 33 -3.71 6.60 0.87
N THR A 34 -2.52 7.22 0.72
CA THR A 34 -1.99 7.57 -0.61
C THR A 34 -1.72 6.34 -1.48
N CYS A 35 -1.36 5.18 -0.88
CA CYS A 35 -1.29 3.91 -1.60
C CYS A 35 -2.65 3.49 -2.15
N PHE A 36 -3.69 3.53 -1.31
CA PHE A 36 -5.07 3.21 -1.71
C PHE A 36 -5.61 4.17 -2.77
N MET A 37 -5.29 5.45 -2.65
CA MET A 37 -5.63 6.45 -3.66
C MET A 37 -4.97 6.12 -5.00
N ALA A 38 -3.69 5.78 -5.00
CA ALA A 38 -2.95 5.41 -6.19
C ALA A 38 -3.54 4.16 -6.87
N ASP A 39 -3.92 3.14 -6.09
CA ASP A 39 -4.55 1.92 -6.58
C ASP A 39 -5.90 2.22 -7.26
N SER A 40 -6.78 2.97 -6.59
CA SER A 40 -8.06 3.36 -7.17
C SER A 40 -7.89 4.17 -8.46
N MET A 41 -6.87 5.03 -8.52
CA MET A 41 -6.57 5.82 -9.72
C MET A 41 -6.10 4.94 -10.88
N GLU A 42 -5.24 3.94 -10.64
CA GLU A 42 -4.78 3.01 -11.69
C GLU A 42 -5.93 2.14 -12.24
N ILE A 43 -6.85 1.70 -11.38
CA ILE A 43 -8.03 0.94 -11.82
C ILE A 43 -8.99 1.83 -12.63
N MET A 44 -9.31 3.02 -12.13
CA MET A 44 -10.24 3.94 -12.79
C MET A 44 -9.66 4.50 -14.10
N LEU A 45 -8.34 4.71 -14.15
CA LEU A 45 -7.61 5.17 -15.34
C LEU A 45 -7.87 4.27 -16.55
N LEU A 46 -7.98 2.95 -16.37
CA LEU A 46 -8.23 2.02 -17.47
C LEU A 46 -9.52 2.34 -18.22
N SER A 47 -10.57 2.77 -17.53
CA SER A 47 -11.83 3.11 -18.17
C SER A 47 -11.69 4.29 -19.14
N PHE A 48 -10.91 5.31 -18.78
CA PHE A 48 -10.63 6.43 -19.67
C PHE A 48 -9.58 6.10 -20.72
N LEU A 49 -8.54 5.37 -20.36
CA LEU A 49 -7.48 4.97 -21.28
C LEU A 49 -8.02 4.15 -22.45
N THR A 50 -8.88 3.16 -22.19
CA THR A 50 -9.48 2.36 -23.24
C THR A 50 -10.33 3.18 -24.22
N LEU A 51 -11.08 4.17 -23.70
CA LEU A 51 -11.87 5.07 -24.57
C LEU A 51 -10.98 5.92 -25.48
N VAL A 52 -9.89 6.48 -24.93
CA VAL A 52 -8.98 7.34 -25.69
C VAL A 52 -8.16 6.54 -26.68
N LEU A 53 -7.66 5.36 -26.30
CA LEU A 53 -6.95 4.47 -27.22
C LEU A 53 -7.85 3.98 -28.37
N LYS A 54 -9.14 3.73 -28.10
CA LYS A 54 -10.11 3.39 -29.15
C LYS A 54 -10.25 4.52 -30.17
N ARG A 55 -10.12 5.78 -29.74
CA ARG A 55 -10.19 6.95 -30.61
C ARG A 55 -8.87 7.24 -31.34
N ASP A 56 -7.75 7.17 -30.62
CA ASP A 56 -6.47 7.71 -31.09
C ASP A 56 -5.60 6.69 -31.83
N TRP A 57 -5.85 5.39 -31.66
CA TRP A 57 -5.11 4.33 -32.35
C TRP A 57 -5.87 3.82 -33.56
N GLU A 58 -5.14 3.45 -34.61
CA GLU A 58 -5.69 2.82 -35.81
C GLU A 58 -6.01 1.35 -35.55
N TRP A 59 -7.26 0.96 -35.79
CA TRP A 59 -7.74 -0.40 -35.58
C TRP A 59 -8.26 -0.96 -36.90
N GLU A 60 -8.02 -2.24 -37.18
CA GLU A 60 -8.52 -2.91 -38.39
C GLU A 60 -10.05 -2.86 -38.48
N ASN A 61 -10.70 -3.09 -37.33
CA ASN A 61 -12.15 -3.03 -37.18
C ASN A 61 -12.53 -2.85 -35.70
N GLU A 62 -13.81 -2.57 -35.43
CA GLU A 62 -14.33 -2.30 -34.11
C GLU A 62 -14.25 -3.52 -33.18
N ASP A 63 -14.46 -4.73 -33.68
CA ASP A 63 -14.41 -5.96 -32.91
C ASP A 63 -12.97 -6.26 -32.44
N THR A 64 -12.00 -6.03 -33.31
CA THR A 64 -10.57 -6.14 -32.97
C THR A 64 -10.18 -5.11 -31.88
N ALA A 65 -10.62 -3.86 -32.02
CA ALA A 65 -10.39 -2.82 -31.03
C ALA A 65 -10.96 -3.22 -29.66
N ASN A 66 -12.23 -3.62 -29.60
CA ASN A 66 -12.89 -4.00 -28.37
C ASN A 66 -12.20 -5.21 -27.71
N THR A 67 -11.79 -6.22 -28.47
CA THR A 67 -11.11 -7.41 -27.95
C THR A 67 -9.74 -7.07 -27.39
N GLN A 68 -8.95 -6.26 -28.08
CA GLN A 68 -7.61 -5.88 -27.63
C GLN A 68 -7.67 -4.95 -26.41
N LEU A 69 -8.60 -4.00 -26.39
CA LEU A 69 -8.80 -3.13 -25.21
C LEU A 69 -9.28 -3.91 -23.99
N ALA A 70 -10.19 -4.88 -24.17
CA ALA A 70 -10.61 -5.78 -23.10
C ALA A 70 -9.44 -6.63 -22.58
N SER A 71 -8.54 -7.08 -23.47
CA SER A 71 -7.35 -7.85 -23.06
C SER A 71 -6.36 -7.04 -22.23
N ILE A 72 -6.24 -5.72 -22.45
CA ILE A 72 -5.42 -4.81 -21.62
C ILE A 72 -5.96 -4.78 -20.20
N VAL A 73 -7.27 -4.66 -20.03
CA VAL A 73 -7.92 -4.68 -18.72
C VAL A 73 -7.73 -6.05 -18.04
N ALA A 74 -8.01 -7.13 -18.78
CA ALA A 74 -7.89 -8.50 -18.26
C ALA A 74 -6.47 -8.82 -17.79
N VAL A 75 -5.47 -8.45 -18.59
CA VAL A 75 -4.04 -8.69 -18.27
C VAL A 75 -3.62 -7.97 -17.00
N MET A 76 -4.11 -6.76 -16.73
CA MET A 76 -3.82 -6.06 -15.49
C MET A 76 -4.38 -6.82 -14.27
N PHE A 77 -5.61 -7.32 -14.34
CA PHE A 77 -6.18 -8.12 -13.24
C PHE A 77 -5.50 -9.49 -13.09
N ILE A 78 -5.05 -10.12 -14.18
CA ILE A 78 -4.21 -11.32 -14.11
C ILE A 78 -2.89 -11.00 -13.40
N GLY A 79 -2.26 -9.87 -13.73
CA GLY A 79 -1.08 -9.38 -13.03
C GLY A 79 -1.33 -9.21 -11.53
N ALA A 80 -2.46 -8.59 -11.14
CA ALA A 80 -2.84 -8.40 -9.76
C ALA A 80 -3.03 -9.73 -9.01
N LEU A 81 -3.69 -10.70 -9.63
CA LEU A 81 -3.88 -12.04 -9.06
C LEU A 81 -2.53 -12.73 -8.79
N ILE A 82 -1.62 -12.69 -9.77
CA ILE A 82 -0.28 -13.26 -9.64
C ILE A 82 0.53 -12.48 -8.60
N GLY A 83 0.45 -11.14 -8.64
CA GLY A 83 1.11 -10.26 -7.68
C GLY A 83 0.70 -10.56 -6.24
N THR A 84 -0.60 -10.66 -5.97
CA THR A 84 -1.11 -11.01 -4.62
C THR A 84 -0.60 -12.38 -4.18
N SER A 85 -0.59 -13.37 -5.08
CA SER A 85 -0.14 -14.72 -4.77
C SER A 85 1.35 -14.82 -4.46
N ILE A 86 2.16 -13.88 -4.98
CA ILE A 86 3.62 -13.85 -4.77
C ILE A 86 4.01 -12.87 -3.68
N LEU A 87 3.49 -11.63 -3.74
CA LEU A 87 3.89 -10.55 -2.84
C LEU A 87 3.34 -10.73 -1.42
N GLY A 88 2.17 -11.37 -1.25
CA GLY A 88 1.64 -11.72 0.06
C GLY A 88 2.60 -12.61 0.85
N PRO A 89 2.89 -13.85 0.39
CA PRO A 89 3.86 -14.73 1.05
C PRO A 89 5.28 -14.15 1.14
N PHE A 90 5.68 -13.29 0.20
CA PHE A 90 6.95 -12.59 0.27
C PHE A 90 6.97 -11.60 1.45
N GLY A 91 5.86 -10.88 1.69
CA GLY A 91 5.68 -9.98 2.85
C GLY A 91 5.75 -10.73 4.19
N ASP A 92 5.14 -11.91 4.26
CA ASP A 92 5.21 -12.74 5.47
C ASP A 92 6.64 -13.22 5.79
N ARG A 93 7.48 -13.43 4.76
CA ARG A 93 8.86 -13.90 4.93
C ARG A 93 9.89 -12.78 5.10
N LYS A 94 9.74 -11.69 4.36
CA LYS A 94 10.77 -10.62 4.25
C LYS A 94 10.38 -9.33 4.95
N GLY A 95 9.15 -9.22 5.41
CA GLY A 95 8.61 -8.03 6.03
C GLY A 95 7.59 -7.31 5.16
N ARG A 96 6.74 -6.57 5.80
CA ARG A 96 5.63 -5.84 5.16
C ARG A 96 6.12 -4.59 4.42
N LYS A 97 7.05 -3.84 5.01
CA LYS A 97 7.59 -2.62 4.41
C LYS A 97 8.30 -2.84 3.05
N PRO A 98 9.18 -3.85 2.86
CA PRO A 98 9.79 -4.12 1.56
C PRO A 98 8.77 -4.40 0.45
N VAL A 99 7.67 -5.10 0.76
CA VAL A 99 6.60 -5.35 -0.20
C VAL A 99 5.87 -4.08 -0.58
N LEU A 100 5.52 -3.25 0.40
CA LEU A 100 4.93 -1.94 0.16
C LEU A 100 5.78 -1.10 -0.80
N LEU A 101 7.08 -1.00 -0.53
CA LEU A 101 7.99 -0.21 -1.36
C LEU A 101 8.16 -0.80 -2.76
N LEU A 102 8.30 -2.12 -2.87
CA LEU A 102 8.41 -2.80 -4.15
C LEU A 102 7.14 -2.61 -5.00
N ALA A 103 5.97 -2.83 -4.41
CA ALA A 103 4.68 -2.66 -5.07
C ALA A 103 4.48 -1.22 -5.55
N SER A 104 4.67 -0.24 -4.68
CA SER A 104 4.55 1.19 -5.02
C SER A 104 5.55 1.61 -6.08
N PHE A 105 6.79 1.09 -6.05
CA PHE A 105 7.80 1.35 -7.08
C PHE A 105 7.38 0.78 -8.44
N ILE A 106 6.93 -0.47 -8.48
CA ILE A 106 6.48 -1.13 -9.71
C ILE A 106 5.33 -0.33 -10.33
N ILE A 107 4.31 0.05 -9.55
CA ILE A 107 3.17 0.81 -10.04
C ILE A 107 3.61 2.18 -10.56
N SER A 108 4.45 2.91 -9.80
CA SER A 108 4.93 4.22 -10.20
C SER A 108 5.74 4.16 -11.49
N PHE A 109 6.70 3.25 -11.57
CA PHE A 109 7.59 3.12 -12.72
C PHE A 109 6.83 2.67 -13.98
N PHE A 110 6.08 1.57 -13.90
CA PHE A 110 5.33 1.06 -15.04
C PHE A 110 4.09 1.90 -15.35
N GLY A 111 3.52 2.60 -14.39
CA GLY A 111 2.49 3.61 -14.60
C GLY A 111 2.97 4.70 -15.58
N VAL A 112 4.16 5.27 -15.33
CA VAL A 112 4.77 6.24 -16.27
C VAL A 112 5.18 5.57 -17.59
N MET A 113 5.73 4.35 -17.54
CA MET A 113 6.11 3.60 -18.76
C MET A 113 4.93 3.39 -19.71
N THR A 114 3.70 3.36 -19.22
CA THR A 114 2.49 3.31 -20.05
C THR A 114 2.44 4.46 -21.08
N ALA A 115 2.89 5.66 -20.72
CA ALA A 115 2.90 6.81 -21.62
C ALA A 115 3.86 6.65 -22.82
N PHE A 116 4.80 5.72 -22.76
CA PHE A 116 5.78 5.43 -23.81
C PHE A 116 5.40 4.23 -24.67
N CYS A 117 4.24 3.62 -24.42
CA CYS A 117 3.76 2.51 -25.23
C CYS A 117 3.15 3.01 -26.53
N ASP A 118 3.62 2.49 -27.66
CA ASP A 118 3.13 2.80 -29.00
C ASP A 118 2.49 1.56 -29.70
N SER A 119 2.33 0.45 -28.95
CA SER A 119 1.70 -0.78 -29.45
C SER A 119 0.90 -1.48 -28.36
N VAL A 120 -0.11 -2.27 -28.78
CA VAL A 120 -0.91 -3.09 -27.84
C VAL A 120 -0.05 -4.06 -27.07
N SER A 121 0.93 -4.69 -27.72
CA SER A 121 1.81 -5.67 -27.06
C SER A 121 2.66 -5.04 -25.96
N SER A 122 3.23 -3.84 -26.18
CA SER A 122 3.97 -3.11 -25.15
C SER A 122 3.06 -2.70 -24.00
N LEU A 123 1.84 -2.26 -24.34
CA LEU A 123 0.86 -1.85 -23.32
C LEU A 123 0.38 -3.03 -22.46
N LEU A 124 0.15 -4.21 -23.05
CA LEU A 124 -0.18 -5.44 -22.33
C LEU A 124 0.92 -5.79 -21.30
N LEU A 125 2.19 -5.76 -21.73
CA LEU A 125 3.31 -6.08 -20.84
C LEU A 125 3.41 -5.09 -19.67
N VAL A 126 3.31 -3.80 -19.97
CA VAL A 126 3.40 -2.74 -18.95
C VAL A 126 2.21 -2.79 -18.01
N ARG A 127 0.99 -3.01 -18.51
CA ARG A 127 -0.21 -3.14 -17.67
C ARG A 127 -0.21 -4.41 -16.83
N PHE A 128 0.36 -5.50 -17.31
CA PHE A 128 0.62 -6.68 -16.50
C PHE A 128 1.51 -6.35 -15.29
N ALA A 129 2.61 -5.62 -15.52
CA ALA A 129 3.53 -5.22 -14.46
C ALA A 129 2.87 -4.26 -13.44
N VAL A 130 2.07 -3.28 -13.91
CA VAL A 130 1.28 -2.43 -13.01
C VAL A 130 0.34 -3.27 -12.16
N GLY A 131 -0.41 -4.20 -12.79
CA GLY A 131 -1.28 -5.12 -12.07
C GLY A 131 -0.54 -5.96 -11.04
N PHE A 132 0.63 -6.49 -11.37
CA PHE A 132 1.47 -7.23 -10.43
C PHE A 132 1.82 -6.40 -9.19
N GLY A 133 2.16 -5.11 -9.37
CA GLY A 133 2.36 -4.17 -8.25
C GLY A 133 1.10 -3.97 -7.41
N ILE A 134 -0.06 -3.78 -8.05
CA ILE A 134 -1.37 -3.64 -7.37
C ILE A 134 -1.64 -4.82 -6.43
N GLY A 135 -1.24 -6.04 -6.82
CA GLY A 135 -1.37 -7.23 -5.97
C GLY A 135 -0.66 -7.14 -4.61
N GLY A 136 0.32 -6.23 -4.45
CA GLY A 136 1.01 -5.98 -3.17
C GLY A 136 0.40 -4.87 -2.31
N LEU A 137 -0.62 -4.16 -2.78
CA LEU A 137 -1.17 -2.98 -2.10
C LEU A 137 -2.18 -3.30 -0.97
N THR A 138 -2.42 -4.55 -0.63
CA THR A 138 -3.12 -4.93 0.61
C THR A 138 -2.25 -4.71 1.85
N VAL A 139 -0.93 -4.78 1.69
CA VAL A 139 0.06 -4.65 2.77
C VAL A 139 -0.02 -3.33 3.55
N PRO A 140 -0.21 -2.14 2.93
CA PRO A 140 -0.39 -0.89 3.66
C PRO A 140 -1.56 -0.89 4.63
N PHE A 141 -2.66 -1.54 4.26
CA PHE A 141 -3.84 -1.69 5.11
C PHE A 141 -3.52 -2.52 6.35
N ASP A 142 -2.81 -3.64 6.17
CA ASP A 142 -2.39 -4.50 7.25
C ASP A 142 -1.44 -3.77 8.21
N ILE A 143 -0.43 -3.05 7.68
CA ILE A 143 0.50 -2.27 8.50
C ILE A 143 -0.26 -1.21 9.33
N LEU A 144 -1.18 -0.47 8.70
CA LEU A 144 -1.99 0.51 9.43
C LEU A 144 -2.78 -0.15 10.55
N ALA A 145 -3.44 -1.27 10.28
CA ALA A 145 -4.27 -1.99 11.25
C ALA A 145 -3.46 -2.48 12.47
N GLU A 146 -2.19 -2.84 12.27
CA GLU A 146 -1.30 -3.31 13.35
C GLU A 146 -0.88 -2.22 14.33
N PHE A 147 -0.88 -0.96 13.93
CA PHE A 147 -0.54 0.18 14.78
C PHE A 147 -1.75 0.92 15.37
N LEU A 148 -2.95 0.40 15.15
CA LEU A 148 -4.17 1.03 15.63
C LEU A 148 -4.70 0.35 16.89
N PRO A 149 -4.97 1.12 17.97
CA PRO A 149 -5.70 0.65 19.14
C PRO A 149 -7.06 0.04 18.76
N ASN A 150 -7.47 -0.97 19.51
CA ASN A 150 -8.72 -1.71 19.23
C ASN A 150 -9.94 -0.80 19.12
N GLU A 151 -10.07 0.20 20.00
CA GLU A 151 -11.21 1.15 20.00
C GLU A 151 -11.28 2.02 18.74
N SER A 152 -10.15 2.41 18.15
CA SER A 152 -10.09 3.34 17.03
C SER A 152 -9.87 2.65 15.69
N ARG A 153 -9.51 1.36 15.67
CA ARG A 153 -9.15 0.58 14.48
C ARG A 153 -10.19 0.70 13.36
N GLY A 154 -11.46 0.42 13.67
CA GLY A 154 -12.54 0.50 12.68
C GLY A 154 -12.69 1.88 12.06
N ARG A 155 -12.56 2.95 12.85
CA ARG A 155 -12.63 4.32 12.35
C ARG A 155 -11.51 4.67 11.38
N TYR A 156 -10.26 4.30 11.69
CA TYR A 156 -9.12 4.58 10.83
C TYR A 156 -9.15 3.74 9.55
N LEU A 157 -9.60 2.49 9.63
CA LEU A 157 -9.79 1.64 8.46
C LEU A 157 -10.91 2.14 7.54
N LEU A 158 -11.93 2.79 8.09
CA LEU A 158 -12.90 3.52 7.26
C LEU A 158 -12.30 4.78 6.63
N LEU A 159 -11.42 5.50 7.33
CA LEU A 159 -10.78 6.70 6.79
C LEU A 159 -9.87 6.39 5.59
N ILE A 160 -9.24 5.21 5.54
CA ILE A 160 -8.43 4.82 4.39
C ILE A 160 -9.28 4.66 3.11
N GLU A 161 -10.54 4.23 3.24
CA GLU A 161 -11.47 4.08 2.12
C GLU A 161 -11.88 5.44 1.50
N TYR A 162 -11.82 6.52 2.26
CA TYR A 162 -12.01 7.86 1.69
C TYR A 162 -10.89 8.25 0.72
N TYR A 163 -9.66 7.77 0.94
CA TYR A 163 -8.56 7.95 -0.03
C TYR A 163 -8.84 7.21 -1.33
N TRP A 164 -9.40 5.98 -1.26
CA TRP A 164 -9.86 5.24 -2.43
C TRP A 164 -10.90 6.03 -3.22
N THR A 165 -11.91 6.52 -2.52
CA THR A 165 -12.97 7.34 -3.13
C THR A 165 -12.41 8.62 -3.73
N ALA A 166 -11.51 9.32 -3.02
CA ALA A 166 -10.86 10.54 -3.52
C ALA A 166 -10.06 10.26 -4.80
N GLY A 167 -9.30 9.15 -4.85
CA GLY A 167 -8.60 8.72 -6.06
C GLY A 167 -9.52 8.47 -7.24
N SER A 168 -10.61 7.74 -7.01
CA SER A 168 -11.62 7.48 -8.04
C SER A 168 -12.28 8.76 -8.57
N MET A 169 -12.47 9.77 -7.72
CA MET A 169 -13.02 11.08 -8.12
C MET A 169 -12.00 11.97 -8.83
N LEU A 170 -10.72 11.83 -8.49
CA LEU A 170 -9.65 12.63 -9.12
C LEU A 170 -9.42 12.24 -10.58
N VAL A 171 -9.55 10.96 -10.93
CA VAL A 171 -9.27 10.49 -12.30
C VAL A 171 -10.13 11.17 -13.35
N PRO A 172 -11.48 11.26 -13.22
CA PRO A 172 -12.31 12.01 -14.17
C PRO A 172 -11.90 13.49 -14.29
N LEU A 173 -11.51 14.14 -13.18
CA LEU A 173 -11.07 15.53 -13.18
C LEU A 173 -9.73 15.69 -13.93
N VAL A 174 -8.78 14.79 -13.69
CA VAL A 174 -7.50 14.75 -14.40
C VAL A 174 -7.74 14.43 -15.89
N ALA A 175 -8.61 13.48 -16.20
CA ALA A 175 -8.97 13.14 -17.58
C ALA A 175 -9.56 14.36 -18.31
N TYR A 176 -10.55 15.02 -17.70
CA TYR A 176 -11.15 16.22 -18.27
C TYR A 176 -10.08 17.29 -18.53
N TRP A 177 -9.25 17.60 -17.55
CA TRP A 177 -8.22 18.62 -17.69
C TRP A 177 -7.17 18.27 -18.75
N THR A 178 -6.65 17.05 -18.75
CA THR A 178 -5.55 16.67 -19.65
C THR A 178 -6.01 16.37 -21.06
N LEU A 179 -7.17 15.70 -21.22
CA LEU A 179 -7.68 15.33 -22.54
C LEU A 179 -8.32 16.52 -23.26
N GLU A 180 -9.02 17.41 -22.55
CA GLU A 180 -9.61 18.61 -23.17
C GLU A 180 -8.52 19.67 -23.46
N THR A 181 -7.58 19.91 -22.54
CA THR A 181 -6.60 20.98 -22.70
C THR A 181 -5.43 20.60 -23.59
N TYR A 182 -4.91 19.38 -23.43
CA TYR A 182 -3.70 18.95 -24.15
C TYR A 182 -3.98 17.90 -25.22
N ASN A 183 -5.18 17.36 -25.28
CA ASN A 183 -5.59 16.25 -26.17
C ASN A 183 -4.57 15.10 -26.20
N SER A 184 -4.01 14.76 -25.04
CA SER A 184 -2.94 13.77 -24.91
C SER A 184 -3.19 12.78 -23.79
N TRP A 185 -3.46 11.53 -24.15
CA TRP A 185 -3.59 10.45 -23.20
C TRP A 185 -2.27 10.13 -22.46
N LYS A 186 -1.12 10.42 -23.10
CA LYS A 186 0.20 10.22 -22.47
C LYS A 186 0.39 11.14 -21.26
N ILE A 187 -0.07 12.40 -21.35
CA ILE A 187 -0.06 13.35 -20.22
C ILE A 187 -1.03 12.86 -19.14
N PHE A 188 -2.23 12.44 -19.52
CA PHE A 188 -3.23 11.90 -18.59
C PHE A 188 -2.66 10.77 -17.72
N VAL A 189 -2.09 9.76 -18.35
CA VAL A 189 -1.49 8.60 -17.65
C VAL A 189 -0.32 9.04 -16.74
N THR A 190 0.55 9.93 -17.22
CA THR A 190 1.70 10.42 -16.46
C THR A 190 1.26 11.17 -15.20
N VAL A 191 0.23 12.02 -15.31
CA VAL A 191 -0.32 12.75 -14.15
C VAL A 191 -0.96 11.79 -13.15
N CYS A 192 -1.67 10.76 -13.61
CA CYS A 192 -2.25 9.74 -12.74
C CYS A 192 -1.18 8.88 -12.01
N ALA A 193 0.04 8.80 -12.51
CA ALA A 193 1.13 8.11 -11.82
C ALA A 193 1.77 8.92 -10.66
N ILE A 194 1.52 10.24 -10.56
CA ILE A 194 2.11 11.10 -9.51
C ILE A 194 1.77 10.61 -8.10
N PRO A 195 0.50 10.28 -7.75
CA PRO A 195 0.17 9.78 -6.42
C PRO A 195 0.90 8.49 -6.04
N CYS A 196 1.21 7.64 -7.03
CA CYS A 196 1.99 6.42 -6.81
C CYS A 196 3.42 6.75 -6.34
N PHE A 197 4.06 7.77 -6.93
CA PHE A 197 5.36 8.25 -6.45
C PHE A 197 5.29 8.86 -5.07
N ILE A 198 4.24 9.64 -4.78
CA ILE A 198 4.01 10.21 -3.43
C ILE A 198 3.89 9.05 -2.43
N SER A 199 3.13 8.03 -2.74
CA SER A 199 2.96 6.83 -1.93
C SER A 199 4.29 6.09 -1.69
N PHE A 200 5.10 5.91 -2.74
CA PHE A 200 6.42 5.28 -2.61
C PHE A 200 7.33 6.04 -1.64
N PHE A 201 7.44 7.36 -1.79
CA PHE A 201 8.26 8.18 -0.91
C PHE A 201 7.67 8.26 0.51
N ALA A 202 6.35 8.41 0.63
CA ALA A 202 5.68 8.38 1.93
C ALA A 202 5.91 7.05 2.66
N GLY A 203 5.80 5.93 1.95
CA GLY A 203 6.12 4.60 2.47
C GLY A 203 7.56 4.47 2.92
N MET A 204 8.51 5.01 2.15
CA MET A 204 9.94 4.95 2.48
C MET A 204 10.26 5.68 3.79
N PHE A 205 9.70 6.88 3.99
CA PHE A 205 10.06 7.76 5.11
C PHE A 205 9.18 7.57 6.34
N PHE A 206 7.89 7.29 6.18
CA PHE A 206 6.91 7.31 7.29
C PHE A 206 6.45 5.94 7.74
N VAL A 207 6.56 4.91 6.89
CA VAL A 207 6.09 3.57 7.25
C VAL A 207 7.24 2.76 7.86
N PRO A 208 7.15 2.38 9.14
CA PRO A 208 8.09 1.44 9.75
C PRO A 208 7.77 0.00 9.32
N GLU A 209 8.60 -0.95 9.75
CA GLU A 209 8.27 -2.37 9.63
C GLU A 209 7.19 -2.77 10.63
N SER A 210 6.44 -3.83 10.32
CA SER A 210 5.42 -4.39 11.18
C SER A 210 6.00 -4.90 12.50
N PRO A 211 5.53 -4.42 13.68
CA PRO A 211 5.97 -4.94 14.96
C PRO A 211 5.56 -6.40 15.17
N ARG A 212 4.40 -6.83 14.66
CA ARG A 212 3.97 -8.23 14.72
C ARG A 212 4.89 -9.13 13.91
N TRP A 213 5.27 -8.69 12.71
CA TRP A 213 6.23 -9.43 11.89
C TRP A 213 7.59 -9.55 12.58
N LEU A 214 8.09 -8.47 13.18
CA LEU A 214 9.37 -8.49 13.91
C LEU A 214 9.34 -9.46 15.09
N VAL A 215 8.27 -9.48 15.87
CA VAL A 215 8.10 -10.44 16.98
C VAL A 215 8.07 -11.88 16.49
N LYS A 216 7.37 -12.18 15.38
CA LYS A 216 7.38 -13.52 14.73
C LYS A 216 8.78 -13.94 14.28
N GLN A 217 9.65 -12.97 13.92
CA GLN A 217 11.05 -13.23 13.57
C GLN A 217 12.00 -13.29 14.78
N GLY A 218 11.48 -13.13 16.01
CA GLY A 218 12.27 -13.09 17.23
C GLY A 218 13.06 -11.78 17.44
N ARG A 219 12.75 -10.73 16.66
CA ARG A 219 13.41 -9.40 16.69
C ARG A 219 12.69 -8.46 17.65
N TYR A 220 12.58 -8.87 18.90
CA TYR A 220 11.78 -8.17 19.93
C TYR A 220 12.28 -6.75 20.20
N ASP A 221 13.60 -6.55 20.25
CA ASP A 221 14.19 -5.23 20.57
C ASP A 221 13.85 -4.22 19.46
N GLU A 222 13.90 -4.63 18.19
CA GLU A 222 13.55 -3.75 17.08
C GLU A 222 12.06 -3.42 17.07
N ALA A 223 11.20 -4.38 17.39
CA ALA A 223 9.76 -4.15 17.52
C ALA A 223 9.48 -3.13 18.64
N LEU A 224 10.13 -3.28 19.79
CA LEU A 224 10.00 -2.36 20.91
C LEU A 224 10.52 -0.96 20.59
N ASP A 225 11.62 -0.84 19.83
CA ASP A 225 12.15 0.44 19.38
C ASP A 225 11.18 1.18 18.43
N ILE A 226 10.49 0.46 17.55
CA ILE A 226 9.45 1.05 16.70
C ILE A 226 8.28 1.55 17.55
N LEU A 227 7.82 0.76 18.52
CA LEU A 227 6.73 1.14 19.42
C LEU A 227 7.11 2.35 20.30
N ARG A 228 8.36 2.42 20.77
CA ARG A 228 8.88 3.60 21.50
C ARG A 228 8.90 4.85 20.63
N LYS A 229 9.35 4.75 19.37
CA LYS A 229 9.30 5.87 18.42
C LYS A 229 7.88 6.33 18.14
N ALA A 230 6.93 5.40 18.03
CA ALA A 230 5.52 5.73 17.85
C ALA A 230 4.95 6.46 19.07
N ALA A 231 5.32 6.04 20.29
CA ALA A 231 4.92 6.71 21.54
C ALA A 231 5.48 8.13 21.61
N ASP A 232 6.77 8.32 21.29
CA ASP A 232 7.45 9.62 21.29
C ASP A 232 6.80 10.58 20.27
N MET A 233 6.53 10.13 19.05
CA MET A 233 5.82 10.91 18.03
C MET A 233 4.41 11.33 18.48
N ASN A 234 3.76 10.53 19.32
CA ASN A 234 2.47 10.84 19.91
C ASN A 234 2.58 11.76 21.15
N GLY A 235 3.80 12.18 21.52
CA GLY A 235 4.05 13.06 22.65
C GLY A 235 3.96 12.36 24.01
N LYS A 236 4.11 11.05 24.04
CA LYS A 236 4.15 10.25 25.27
C LYS A 236 5.59 9.85 25.58
N ASP A 237 5.98 9.89 26.86
CA ASP A 237 7.31 9.45 27.27
C ASP A 237 7.49 7.94 27.07
N PRO A 238 8.37 7.50 26.15
CA PRO A 238 8.59 6.08 25.89
C PRO A 238 9.07 5.30 27.10
N ASN A 239 9.80 5.95 28.03
CA ASN A 239 10.34 5.28 29.22
C ASN A 239 9.28 5.05 30.29
N VAL A 240 8.22 5.86 30.31
CA VAL A 240 7.06 5.67 31.18
C VAL A 240 6.17 4.54 30.66
N ILE A 241 5.91 4.51 29.35
CA ILE A 241 5.06 3.48 28.74
C ILE A 241 5.78 2.13 28.67
N PHE A 242 7.05 2.16 28.28
CA PHE A 242 7.91 0.98 28.10
C PHE A 242 9.19 1.12 28.95
N PRO A 243 9.14 0.85 30.26
CA PRO A 243 10.33 0.82 31.10
C PRO A 243 11.44 -0.07 30.55
N GLN A 244 12.69 0.12 31.01
CA GLN A 244 13.84 -0.63 30.49
C GLN A 244 13.73 -2.16 30.65
N ASN A 245 12.93 -2.62 31.60
CA ASN A 245 12.64 -4.02 31.85
C ASN A 245 11.41 -4.55 31.08
N THR A 246 10.87 -3.78 30.10
CA THR A 246 9.75 -4.23 29.27
C THR A 246 10.23 -5.23 28.21
N ARG A 247 9.51 -6.33 28.07
CA ARG A 247 9.68 -7.30 26.99
C ARG A 247 8.35 -7.56 26.30
N LEU A 248 8.40 -7.73 24.97
CA LEU A 248 7.23 -8.15 24.21
C LEU A 248 7.01 -9.65 24.39
N GLU A 249 5.76 -10.04 24.61
CA GLU A 249 5.37 -11.45 24.65
C GLU A 249 5.58 -12.11 23.29
N LYS A 250 5.94 -13.38 23.32
CA LYS A 250 5.94 -14.22 22.12
C LYS A 250 4.48 -14.43 21.73
N GLU A 251 4.09 -14.00 20.50
CA GLU A 251 2.77 -14.39 19.97
C GLU A 251 2.72 -15.93 19.92
N GLU A 252 1.77 -16.54 20.63
CA GLU A 252 1.49 -17.96 20.50
C GLU A 252 1.04 -18.19 19.05
N GLU A 253 1.72 -19.12 18.34
CA GLU A 253 1.23 -19.60 17.06
C GLU A 253 -0.18 -20.17 17.32
N PHE A 254 -1.16 -19.59 16.63
CA PHE A 254 -2.51 -20.14 16.65
C PHE A 254 -2.41 -21.57 16.14
N ASP A 255 -2.51 -22.51 17.07
CA ASP A 255 -2.36 -23.93 16.79
C ASP A 255 -3.39 -24.34 15.72
N SER A 256 -2.89 -24.59 14.51
CA SER A 256 -3.68 -25.06 13.36
C SER A 256 -4.15 -26.53 13.54
N SER A 257 -4.14 -27.05 14.75
CA SER A 257 -4.54 -28.43 15.09
C SER A 257 -6.02 -28.58 15.44
N ILE A 258 -6.86 -27.55 15.28
CA ILE A 258 -8.32 -27.74 15.30
C ILE A 258 -8.75 -28.10 13.88
N LYS A 259 -8.74 -29.39 13.62
CA LYS A 259 -9.35 -30.05 12.46
C LYS A 259 -10.86 -30.04 12.55
#